data_c58b06a30c2ba4cb0bb21402ef62b7ab
#
_entry.id   c58b06a30c2ba4cb0bb21402ef62b7ab
#
_cell.length_a   1.000
_cell.length_b   1.000
_cell.length_c   1.000
_cell.angle_alpha   90.00
_cell.angle_beta   90.00
_cell.angle_gamma   90.00
#
_symmetry.space_group_name_H-M   'P 1'
#
loop_
_entity.id
_entity.type
_entity.pdbx_description
1 polymer ?
#
loop_
_entity_poly.entity_id
_entity_poly.type
_entity_poly.pdbx_seq_one_letter_code
_entity_poly.pdbx_strand_id
1 'polypeptide(L)'
;MTYYLENDKLKLKFRELGGELQSIFSKKYNTEFLWNGDESYWKYHAPILFPIVGKVLNGEYRVNGSFYNLPQHGLARVSNFNALEKTSNTISFELKSSSETLKIYPYKFSLIIKYTLNDSSVTTEYIVKNTNKENMYFSIGAHPAFMCPFSKDESLNDYYFEFNENETASIMPLNKDGYAKREKKTFLNDENKINLSKELFKDDALIFSNLNSNKITLKSKNNNKALEFNFADFPYLALWSKST
;
A
#
# COMPACT_ATOMS: atom_id res chain seq x y z
N MET A 1 -3.65 17.26 -11.53
CA MET A 1 -3.92 18.33 -10.54
C MET A 1 -3.43 17.91 -9.16
N THR A 2 -3.13 18.86 -8.25
CA THR A 2 -2.65 18.56 -6.87
C THR A 2 -3.67 19.08 -5.88
N TYR A 3 -3.91 18.32 -4.82
CA TYR A 3 -4.90 18.62 -3.78
C TYR A 3 -4.28 18.53 -2.39
N TYR A 4 -4.88 19.20 -1.42
CA TYR A 4 -4.42 19.20 -0.03
C TYR A 4 -5.61 19.05 0.93
N LEU A 5 -5.39 18.30 2.01
CA LEU A 5 -6.16 18.34 3.24
C LEU A 5 -5.23 18.75 4.37
N GLU A 6 -5.71 19.55 5.30
CA GLU A 6 -4.88 20.07 6.37
C GLU A 6 -5.72 20.34 7.61
N ASN A 7 -5.18 20.01 8.77
CA ASN A 7 -5.68 20.39 10.08
C ASN A 7 -4.54 20.86 10.98
N ASP A 8 -4.75 21.00 12.27
CA ASP A 8 -3.74 21.48 13.21
C ASP A 8 -2.54 20.51 13.37
N LYS A 9 -2.71 19.23 13.04
CA LYS A 9 -1.68 18.18 13.25
C LYS A 9 -0.98 17.73 11.98
N LEU A 10 -1.73 17.57 10.89
CA LEU A 10 -1.24 17.00 9.64
C LEU A 10 -1.52 17.91 8.45
N LYS A 11 -0.63 17.83 7.46
CA LYS A 11 -0.84 18.32 6.10
C LYS A 11 -0.63 17.18 5.12
N LEU A 12 -1.64 16.91 4.31
CA LEU A 12 -1.66 15.84 3.31
C LEU A 12 -1.64 16.42 1.91
N LYS A 13 -0.98 15.72 0.99
CA LYS A 13 -0.94 16.08 -0.44
C LYS A 13 -1.39 14.89 -1.28
N PHE A 14 -2.16 15.16 -2.33
CA PHE A 14 -2.70 14.14 -3.24
C PHE A 14 -2.53 14.56 -4.69
N ARG A 15 -2.54 13.58 -5.61
CA ARG A 15 -2.59 13.79 -7.06
C ARG A 15 -3.62 12.91 -7.74
N GLU A 16 -4.08 13.34 -8.93
CA GLU A 16 -5.04 12.58 -9.76
C GLU A 16 -4.43 11.32 -10.35
N LEU A 17 -3.15 11.36 -10.76
CA LEU A 17 -2.48 10.16 -11.26
C LEU A 17 -2.38 9.13 -10.13
N GLY A 18 -3.02 7.98 -10.33
CA GLY A 18 -3.12 6.92 -9.33
C GLY A 18 -4.15 7.19 -8.23
N GLY A 19 -4.81 8.37 -8.18
CA GLY A 19 -5.60 8.80 -7.01
C GLY A 19 -4.76 8.83 -5.74
N GLU A 20 -3.47 9.16 -5.83
CA GLU A 20 -2.44 8.77 -4.89
C GLU A 20 -2.18 9.82 -3.81
N LEU A 21 -2.07 9.38 -2.56
CA LEU A 21 -1.52 10.14 -1.43
C LEU A 21 0.00 10.31 -1.65
N GLN A 22 0.49 11.56 -1.56
CA GLN A 22 1.88 11.93 -1.87
C GLN A 22 2.67 12.49 -0.71
N SER A 23 2.01 12.85 0.41
CA SER A 23 2.66 13.41 1.59
C SER A 23 1.77 13.22 2.81
N ILE A 24 2.40 12.86 3.92
CA ILE A 24 1.85 12.89 5.28
C ILE A 24 2.84 13.68 6.13
N PHE A 25 2.69 14.99 6.15
CA PHE A 25 3.56 15.86 6.93
C PHE A 25 2.96 16.12 8.31
N SER A 26 3.71 15.78 9.36
CA SER A 26 3.35 16.07 10.74
C SER A 26 3.86 17.43 11.17
N LYS A 27 2.94 18.34 11.53
CA LYS A 27 3.26 19.67 12.06
C LYS A 27 3.94 19.59 13.42
N LYS A 28 3.48 18.67 14.28
CA LYS A 28 4.04 18.47 15.62
C LYS A 28 5.52 18.11 15.59
N TYR A 29 5.89 17.20 14.69
CA TYR A 29 7.27 16.70 14.59
C TYR A 29 8.10 17.39 13.52
N ASN A 30 7.48 18.30 12.73
CA ASN A 30 8.09 18.92 11.55
C ASN A 30 8.75 17.87 10.64
N THR A 31 8.02 16.79 10.36
CA THR A 31 8.56 15.59 9.72
C THR A 31 7.60 15.06 8.66
N GLU A 32 8.15 14.70 7.49
CA GLU A 32 7.45 13.92 6.47
C GLU A 32 7.52 12.43 6.81
N PHE A 33 6.37 11.77 6.86
CA PHE A 33 6.29 10.35 7.15
C PHE A 33 6.14 9.48 5.91
N LEU A 34 5.57 10.03 4.83
CA LEU A 34 5.45 9.27 3.59
C LEU A 34 6.76 9.37 2.79
N TRP A 35 7.09 8.32 2.07
CA TRP A 35 8.23 8.31 1.15
C TRP A 35 8.08 9.39 0.07
N ASN A 36 9.17 10.06 -0.27
CA ASN A 36 9.20 11.21 -1.15
C ASN A 36 9.13 10.89 -2.66
N GLY A 37 9.11 9.59 -3.03
CA GLY A 37 9.06 9.15 -4.42
C GLY A 37 10.36 9.31 -5.20
N ASP A 38 11.52 9.25 -4.54
CA ASP A 38 12.82 9.32 -5.20
C ASP A 38 12.96 8.19 -6.23
N GLU A 39 13.04 8.55 -7.51
CA GLU A 39 13.08 7.62 -8.64
C GLU A 39 14.33 6.73 -8.65
N SER A 40 15.42 7.15 -7.99
CA SER A 40 16.64 6.35 -7.83
C SER A 40 16.38 5.07 -7.04
N TYR A 41 15.36 5.12 -6.16
CA TYR A 41 14.98 3.99 -5.32
C TYR A 41 13.61 3.45 -5.73
N TRP A 42 12.54 4.25 -5.59
CA TRP A 42 11.17 3.84 -5.88
C TRP A 42 10.28 5.07 -6.14
N LYS A 43 9.79 5.22 -7.37
CA LYS A 43 9.12 6.43 -7.88
C LYS A 43 7.69 6.69 -7.39
N TYR A 44 7.11 5.75 -6.64
CA TYR A 44 5.75 5.89 -6.10
C TYR A 44 5.80 6.36 -4.65
N HIS A 45 4.64 6.78 -4.11
CA HIS A 45 4.49 7.19 -2.72
C HIS A 45 3.55 6.23 -1.97
N ALA A 46 2.33 6.08 -2.45
CA ALA A 46 1.29 5.22 -1.89
C ALA A 46 0.37 4.67 -3.00
N PRO A 47 0.91 3.90 -3.96
CA PRO A 47 0.13 3.47 -5.11
C PRO A 47 -0.97 2.48 -4.73
N ILE A 48 -2.09 2.59 -5.45
CA ILE A 48 -3.23 1.69 -5.34
C ILE A 48 -3.03 0.54 -6.31
N LEU A 49 -3.15 -0.69 -5.80
CA LEU A 49 -2.97 -1.91 -6.55
C LEU A 49 -4.35 -2.47 -6.92
N PHE A 50 -4.71 -2.37 -8.20
CA PHE A 50 -6.00 -2.83 -8.72
C PHE A 50 -5.89 -3.07 -10.25
N PRO A 51 -6.49 -4.10 -10.82
CA PRO A 51 -7.34 -5.12 -10.20
C PRO A 51 -6.59 -6.36 -9.67
N ILE A 52 -5.26 -6.30 -9.57
CA ILE A 52 -4.45 -7.35 -8.93
C ILE A 52 -3.41 -6.76 -8.00
N VAL A 53 -3.01 -7.57 -7.01
CA VAL A 53 -1.82 -7.36 -6.17
C VAL A 53 -0.74 -8.35 -6.63
N GLY A 54 0.47 -7.86 -6.93
CA GLY A 54 1.53 -8.69 -7.49
C GLY A 54 1.45 -8.86 -9.01
N LYS A 55 1.72 -10.06 -9.50
CA LYS A 55 1.81 -10.39 -10.93
C LYS A 55 0.93 -11.57 -11.29
N VAL A 56 0.37 -11.57 -12.50
CA VAL A 56 -0.16 -12.77 -13.15
C VAL A 56 0.96 -13.53 -13.86
N LEU A 57 0.82 -14.83 -13.96
CA LEU A 57 1.83 -15.70 -14.59
C LEU A 57 2.08 -15.24 -16.05
N ASN A 58 3.35 -15.02 -16.39
CA ASN A 58 3.79 -14.51 -17.69
C ASN A 58 3.13 -13.17 -18.13
N GLY A 59 2.56 -12.41 -17.18
CA GLY A 59 1.86 -11.16 -17.47
C GLY A 59 0.49 -11.36 -18.12
N GLU A 60 0.00 -12.60 -18.24
CA GLU A 60 -1.21 -12.96 -18.98
C GLU A 60 -2.22 -13.70 -18.08
N TYR A 61 -3.51 -13.45 -18.31
CA TYR A 61 -4.60 -14.14 -17.65
C TYR A 61 -5.77 -14.36 -18.60
N ARG A 62 -6.72 -15.20 -18.23
CA ARG A 62 -7.82 -15.61 -19.10
C ARG A 62 -9.19 -15.30 -18.49
N VAL A 63 -10.06 -14.70 -19.30
CA VAL A 63 -11.47 -14.45 -18.96
C VAL A 63 -12.36 -14.91 -20.11
N ASN A 64 -13.32 -15.77 -19.82
CA ASN A 64 -14.31 -16.28 -20.80
C ASN A 64 -13.66 -16.77 -22.11
N GLY A 65 -12.52 -17.43 -22.01
CA GLY A 65 -11.80 -17.98 -23.16
C GLY A 65 -10.82 -17.02 -23.84
N SER A 66 -10.90 -15.72 -23.60
CA SER A 66 -9.99 -14.71 -24.17
C SER A 66 -8.82 -14.42 -23.25
N PHE A 67 -7.65 -14.14 -23.83
CA PHE A 67 -6.44 -13.77 -23.11
C PHE A 67 -6.27 -12.26 -23.00
N TYR A 68 -5.79 -11.82 -21.85
CA TYR A 68 -5.54 -10.42 -21.52
C TYR A 68 -4.20 -10.26 -20.83
N ASN A 69 -3.47 -9.19 -21.17
CA ASN A 69 -2.20 -8.85 -20.51
C ASN A 69 -2.47 -7.85 -19.39
N LEU A 70 -1.91 -8.13 -18.19
CA LEU A 70 -2.08 -7.26 -17.04
C LEU A 70 -0.71 -6.98 -16.41
N PRO A 71 -0.29 -5.71 -16.33
CA PRO A 71 0.99 -5.36 -15.72
C PRO A 71 0.99 -5.66 -14.23
N GLN A 72 2.18 -5.79 -13.66
CA GLN A 72 2.35 -5.93 -12.21
C GLN A 72 1.57 -4.85 -11.46
N HIS A 73 0.80 -5.25 -10.45
CA HIS A 73 -0.09 -4.40 -9.66
C HIS A 73 -1.24 -3.75 -10.43
N GLY A 74 -1.50 -4.20 -11.65
CA GLY A 74 -2.62 -3.75 -12.45
C GLY A 74 -2.49 -2.33 -12.99
N LEU A 75 -3.64 -1.68 -13.16
CA LEU A 75 -3.77 -0.44 -13.93
C LEU A 75 -3.97 0.83 -13.08
N ALA A 76 -4.47 0.72 -11.83
CA ALA A 76 -4.91 1.90 -11.08
C ALA A 76 -3.78 2.91 -10.83
N ARG A 77 -2.61 2.45 -10.40
CA ARG A 77 -1.47 3.33 -10.06
C ARG A 77 -0.92 4.17 -11.22
N VAL A 78 -1.24 3.81 -12.45
CA VAL A 78 -0.79 4.51 -13.68
C VAL A 78 -1.94 5.18 -14.43
N SER A 79 -3.17 5.13 -13.90
CA SER A 79 -4.35 5.75 -14.48
C SER A 79 -4.64 7.10 -13.85
N ASN A 80 -5.19 8.04 -14.65
CA ASN A 80 -5.69 9.29 -14.10
C ASN A 80 -7.09 9.09 -13.51
N PHE A 81 -7.26 9.48 -12.26
CA PHE A 81 -8.53 9.54 -11.57
C PHE A 81 -9.14 10.93 -11.69
N ASN A 82 -10.45 11.01 -11.67
CA ASN A 82 -11.17 12.27 -11.55
C ASN A 82 -11.44 12.57 -10.08
N ALA A 83 -11.11 13.77 -9.62
CA ALA A 83 -11.54 14.22 -8.30
C ALA A 83 -13.06 14.35 -8.29
N LEU A 84 -13.74 13.75 -7.30
CA LEU A 84 -15.20 13.80 -7.15
C LEU A 84 -15.62 14.88 -6.17
N GLU A 85 -15.21 14.75 -4.92
CA GLU A 85 -15.62 15.60 -3.83
C GLU A 85 -14.43 15.95 -2.94
N LYS A 86 -14.40 17.20 -2.49
CA LYS A 86 -13.47 17.67 -1.48
C LYS A 86 -14.22 18.50 -0.46
N THR A 87 -14.08 18.12 0.82
CA THR A 87 -14.53 18.91 1.97
C THR A 87 -13.34 19.47 2.75
N SER A 88 -13.55 19.96 3.95
CA SER A 88 -12.46 20.40 4.84
C SER A 88 -11.53 19.25 5.27
N ASN A 89 -12.07 18.02 5.36
CA ASN A 89 -11.34 16.86 5.89
C ASN A 89 -11.43 15.60 5.02
N THR A 90 -12.10 15.64 3.90
CA THR A 90 -12.20 14.51 2.96
C THR A 90 -11.84 14.90 1.55
N ILE A 91 -11.30 13.95 0.79
CA ILE A 91 -11.17 14.04 -0.66
C ILE A 91 -11.39 12.66 -1.26
N SER A 92 -12.06 12.58 -2.39
CA SER A 92 -12.26 11.33 -3.13
C SER A 92 -11.91 11.46 -4.61
N PHE A 93 -11.43 10.37 -5.16
CA PHE A 93 -11.02 10.22 -6.55
C PHE A 93 -11.68 9.00 -7.16
N GLU A 94 -12.12 9.09 -8.41
CA GLU A 94 -12.77 7.99 -9.12
C GLU A 94 -12.03 7.64 -10.41
N LEU A 95 -11.80 6.34 -10.61
CA LEU A 95 -11.41 5.74 -11.87
C LEU A 95 -12.56 4.90 -12.41
N LYS A 96 -13.11 5.27 -13.56
CA LYS A 96 -14.07 4.44 -14.29
C LYS A 96 -13.37 3.63 -15.37
N SER A 97 -13.94 2.46 -15.69
CA SER A 97 -13.52 1.71 -16.86
C SER A 97 -13.72 2.56 -18.13
N SER A 98 -12.79 2.40 -19.06
CA SER A 98 -12.76 3.07 -20.37
C SER A 98 -12.51 2.04 -21.48
N SER A 99 -12.59 2.47 -22.74
CA SER A 99 -12.18 1.62 -23.87
C SER A 99 -10.76 1.07 -23.71
N GLU A 100 -9.85 1.84 -23.13
CA GLU A 100 -8.47 1.42 -22.94
C GLU A 100 -8.33 0.41 -21.80
N THR A 101 -8.99 0.65 -20.65
CA THR A 101 -8.93 -0.31 -19.53
C THR A 101 -9.60 -1.63 -19.88
N LEU A 102 -10.66 -1.63 -20.69
CA LEU A 102 -11.36 -2.83 -21.13
C LEU A 102 -10.50 -3.75 -22.02
N LYS A 103 -9.47 -3.23 -22.69
CA LYS A 103 -8.50 -4.03 -23.47
C LYS A 103 -7.62 -4.91 -22.60
N ILE A 104 -7.39 -4.50 -21.35
CA ILE A 104 -6.48 -5.18 -20.41
C ILE A 104 -7.20 -5.79 -19.21
N TYR A 105 -8.38 -5.28 -18.87
CA TYR A 105 -9.24 -5.76 -17.80
C TYR A 105 -10.72 -5.66 -18.27
N PRO A 106 -11.33 -6.77 -18.78
CA PRO A 106 -12.56 -6.74 -19.55
C PRO A 106 -13.82 -6.62 -18.68
N TYR A 107 -13.77 -5.82 -17.64
CA TYR A 107 -14.90 -5.55 -16.76
C TYR A 107 -15.16 -4.05 -16.65
N LYS A 108 -16.45 -3.69 -16.67
CA LYS A 108 -16.88 -2.33 -16.39
C LYS A 108 -16.90 -2.12 -14.88
N PHE A 109 -16.24 -1.09 -14.41
CA PHE A 109 -16.10 -0.80 -12.99
C PHE A 109 -16.08 0.70 -12.71
N SER A 110 -16.34 1.05 -11.46
CA SER A 110 -15.93 2.31 -10.84
C SER A 110 -15.12 1.98 -9.58
N LEU A 111 -13.89 2.48 -9.50
CA LEU A 111 -13.04 2.42 -8.34
C LEU A 111 -12.97 3.81 -7.73
N ILE A 112 -13.45 3.96 -6.50
CA ILE A 112 -13.37 5.21 -5.76
C ILE A 112 -12.39 5.03 -4.60
N ILE A 113 -11.46 5.97 -4.48
CA ILE A 113 -10.57 6.09 -3.33
C ILE A 113 -11.00 7.31 -2.55
N LYS A 114 -11.36 7.13 -1.29
CA LYS A 114 -11.73 8.23 -0.40
C LYS A 114 -10.76 8.32 0.75
N TYR A 115 -10.19 9.50 0.93
CA TYR A 115 -9.31 9.83 2.04
C TYR A 115 -10.03 10.70 3.04
N THR A 116 -9.91 10.36 4.32
CA THR A 116 -10.46 11.16 5.43
C THR A 116 -9.33 11.50 6.40
N LEU A 117 -9.12 12.79 6.61
CA LEU A 117 -8.22 13.30 7.64
C LEU A 117 -9.00 13.50 8.93
N ASN A 118 -8.60 12.77 9.98
CA ASN A 118 -9.20 12.91 11.30
C ASN A 118 -8.10 12.96 12.36
N ASP A 119 -8.02 14.08 13.07
CA ASP A 119 -7.00 14.31 14.08
C ASP A 119 -5.58 14.06 13.51
N SER A 120 -4.84 13.09 14.02
CA SER A 120 -3.51 12.66 13.55
C SER A 120 -3.57 11.39 12.69
N SER A 121 -4.70 11.06 12.10
CA SER A 121 -4.90 9.86 11.29
C SER A 121 -5.41 10.17 9.89
N VAL A 122 -5.05 9.29 8.95
CA VAL A 122 -5.56 9.28 7.58
C VAL A 122 -6.22 7.93 7.34
N THR A 123 -7.53 7.95 7.06
CA THR A 123 -8.26 6.75 6.64
C THR A 123 -8.37 6.73 5.13
N THR A 124 -8.07 5.58 4.51
CA THR A 124 -8.27 5.35 3.08
C THR A 124 -9.34 4.29 2.88
N GLU A 125 -10.44 4.65 2.24
CA GLU A 125 -11.51 3.72 1.85
C GLU A 125 -11.41 3.42 0.36
N TYR A 126 -11.54 2.13 0.02
CA TYR A 126 -11.57 1.63 -1.36
C TYR A 126 -12.96 1.12 -1.67
N ILE A 127 -13.66 1.76 -2.61
CA ILE A 127 -15.01 1.40 -3.01
C ILE A 127 -14.97 0.90 -4.44
N VAL A 128 -15.11 -0.42 -4.62
CA VAL A 128 -15.13 -1.07 -5.93
C VAL A 128 -16.56 -1.38 -6.31
N LYS A 129 -17.05 -0.75 -7.38
CA LYS A 129 -18.39 -0.98 -7.92
C LYS A 129 -18.29 -1.78 -9.22
N ASN A 130 -18.88 -2.96 -9.24
CA ASN A 130 -19.12 -3.71 -10.46
C ASN A 130 -20.31 -3.08 -11.21
N THR A 131 -20.06 -2.61 -12.44
CA THR A 131 -21.09 -2.03 -13.31
C THR A 131 -21.45 -2.94 -14.48
N ASN A 132 -21.02 -4.22 -14.43
CA ASN A 132 -21.48 -5.28 -15.33
C ASN A 132 -22.74 -5.96 -14.78
N LYS A 133 -23.34 -6.82 -15.62
CA LYS A 133 -24.37 -7.76 -15.17
C LYS A 133 -23.74 -9.03 -14.56
N GLU A 134 -22.59 -9.43 -15.05
CA GLU A 134 -21.85 -10.62 -14.64
C GLU A 134 -20.92 -10.31 -13.46
N ASN A 135 -20.42 -11.37 -12.83
CA ASN A 135 -19.43 -11.25 -11.75
C ASN A 135 -18.12 -10.65 -12.26
N MET A 136 -17.58 -9.74 -11.48
CA MET A 136 -16.27 -9.13 -11.68
C MET A 136 -15.28 -9.67 -10.64
N TYR A 137 -14.15 -10.17 -11.09
CA TYR A 137 -13.09 -10.73 -10.21
C TYR A 137 -11.95 -9.74 -10.10
N PHE A 138 -11.56 -9.41 -8.87
CA PHE A 138 -10.45 -8.49 -8.61
C PHE A 138 -9.78 -8.80 -7.27
N SER A 139 -8.55 -8.28 -7.13
CA SER A 139 -7.90 -8.03 -5.85
C SER A 139 -7.61 -6.55 -5.74
N ILE A 140 -7.54 -6.04 -4.51
CA ILE A 140 -7.16 -4.67 -4.22
C ILE A 140 -6.13 -4.63 -3.11
N GLY A 141 -5.20 -3.69 -3.18
CA GLY A 141 -4.19 -3.48 -2.18
C GLY A 141 -3.75 -2.02 -2.09
N ALA A 142 -3.27 -1.64 -0.92
CA ALA A 142 -2.53 -0.42 -0.68
C ALA A 142 -1.03 -0.72 -0.62
N HIS A 143 -0.21 0.18 -1.15
CA HIS A 143 1.24 0.02 -1.07
C HIS A 143 1.91 1.34 -0.62
N PRO A 144 1.52 1.90 0.54
CA PRO A 144 2.18 3.11 1.03
C PRO A 144 3.62 2.82 1.41
N ALA A 145 4.54 3.69 0.99
CA ALA A 145 5.91 3.67 1.47
C ALA A 145 6.12 4.79 2.49
N PHE A 146 6.86 4.48 3.53
CA PHE A 146 7.12 5.41 4.61
C PHE A 146 8.60 5.72 4.72
N MET A 147 8.91 6.93 5.17
CA MET A 147 10.30 7.29 5.51
C MET A 147 10.78 6.43 6.66
N CYS A 148 11.97 5.90 6.54
CA CYS A 148 12.69 5.25 7.63
C CYS A 148 14.19 5.38 7.34
N PRO A 149 14.97 6.02 8.21
CA PRO A 149 14.63 6.61 9.51
C PRO A 149 13.75 7.87 9.43
N PHE A 150 13.08 8.25 10.54
CA PHE A 150 12.33 9.50 10.69
C PHE A 150 13.22 10.71 11.02
N SER A 151 14.47 10.46 11.40
CA SER A 151 15.46 11.46 11.78
C SER A 151 16.78 11.19 11.09
N LYS A 152 17.50 12.26 10.72
CA LYS A 152 18.79 12.15 10.00
C LYS A 152 19.91 11.50 10.83
N ASP A 153 19.81 11.57 12.16
CA ASP A 153 20.79 11.04 13.09
C ASP A 153 20.54 9.58 13.46
N GLU A 154 19.56 8.94 12.84
CA GLU A 154 19.20 7.55 13.05
C GLU A 154 19.48 6.69 11.81
N SER A 155 19.63 5.41 12.05
CA SER A 155 19.80 4.37 11.03
C SER A 155 18.60 3.41 11.01
N LEU A 156 18.51 2.58 9.97
CA LEU A 156 17.48 1.55 9.87
C LEU A 156 17.48 0.60 11.10
N ASN A 157 18.65 0.30 11.65
CA ASN A 157 18.79 -0.59 12.81
C ASN A 157 18.22 -0.02 14.12
N ASP A 158 17.95 1.28 14.14
CA ASP A 158 17.31 1.96 15.29
C ASP A 158 15.79 1.80 15.28
N TYR A 159 15.23 1.11 14.28
CA TYR A 159 13.80 0.94 14.10
C TYR A 159 13.36 -0.52 14.21
N TYR A 160 12.08 -0.68 14.53
CA TYR A 160 11.40 -1.97 14.55
C TYR A 160 9.92 -1.80 14.21
N PHE A 161 9.34 -2.86 13.70
CA PHE A 161 7.90 -3.03 13.66
C PHE A 161 7.40 -3.68 14.94
N GLU A 162 6.25 -3.23 15.42
CA GLU A 162 5.56 -3.83 16.56
C GLU A 162 4.11 -4.10 16.20
N PHE A 163 3.71 -5.37 16.27
CA PHE A 163 2.32 -5.80 16.13
C PHE A 163 1.55 -5.55 17.43
N ASN A 164 0.22 -5.39 17.36
CA ASN A 164 -0.59 -5.20 18.56
C ASN A 164 -0.84 -6.48 19.37
N GLU A 165 -0.57 -7.66 18.78
CA GLU A 165 -0.65 -8.97 19.43
C GLU A 165 0.64 -9.75 19.17
N ASN A 166 0.91 -10.78 20.00
CA ASN A 166 1.95 -11.74 19.69
C ASN A 166 1.53 -12.62 18.51
N GLU A 167 2.48 -12.89 17.63
CA GLU A 167 2.27 -13.64 16.41
C GLU A 167 3.10 -14.95 16.39
N THR A 168 2.46 -16.02 15.99
CA THR A 168 3.13 -17.22 15.49
C THR A 168 2.81 -17.34 14.02
N ALA A 169 3.61 -16.73 13.19
CA ALA A 169 3.28 -16.51 11.79
C ALA A 169 4.39 -16.96 10.84
N SER A 170 3.95 -17.43 9.67
CA SER A 170 4.82 -17.77 8.54
C SER A 170 4.67 -16.74 7.44
N ILE A 171 5.73 -16.54 6.68
CA ILE A 171 5.72 -15.76 5.45
C ILE A 171 5.55 -16.66 4.23
N MET A 172 5.01 -16.08 3.16
CA MET A 172 5.03 -16.65 1.81
C MET A 172 6.23 -16.06 1.06
N PRO A 173 7.32 -16.82 0.89
CA PRO A 173 8.47 -16.32 0.14
C PRO A 173 8.15 -16.11 -1.34
N LEU A 174 8.81 -15.15 -1.96
CA LEU A 174 8.80 -14.98 -3.41
C LEU A 174 9.91 -15.80 -4.07
N ASN A 175 9.69 -16.23 -5.30
CA ASN A 175 10.76 -16.75 -6.14
C ASN A 175 11.49 -15.59 -6.83
N LYS A 176 12.57 -15.88 -7.55
CA LYS A 176 13.37 -14.89 -8.28
C LYS A 176 12.59 -14.08 -9.34
N ASP A 177 11.45 -14.60 -9.78
CA ASP A 177 10.59 -13.94 -10.76
C ASP A 177 9.47 -13.10 -10.09
N GLY A 178 9.43 -13.06 -8.72
CA GLY A 178 8.47 -12.30 -7.92
C GLY A 178 7.10 -12.98 -7.79
N TYR A 179 7.01 -14.30 -7.93
CA TYR A 179 5.79 -15.07 -7.66
C TYR A 179 5.86 -15.72 -6.27
N ALA A 180 4.72 -15.72 -5.58
CA ALA A 180 4.60 -16.35 -4.27
C ALA A 180 4.79 -17.88 -4.37
N LYS A 181 5.63 -18.43 -3.49
CA LYS A 181 5.81 -19.89 -3.35
C LYS A 181 4.66 -20.47 -2.54
N ARG A 182 4.32 -21.72 -2.80
CA ARG A 182 3.31 -22.45 -2.01
C ARG A 182 3.80 -22.81 -0.62
N GLU A 183 5.09 -23.10 -0.48
CA GLU A 183 5.73 -23.43 0.79
C GLU A 183 5.89 -22.18 1.63
N LYS A 184 5.37 -22.22 2.86
CA LYS A 184 5.51 -21.14 3.84
C LYS A 184 6.78 -21.37 4.67
N LYS A 185 7.39 -20.28 5.12
CA LYS A 185 8.54 -20.29 6.02
C LYS A 185 8.13 -19.66 7.36
N THR A 186 8.31 -20.37 8.48
CA THR A 186 8.10 -19.80 9.82
C THR A 186 8.98 -18.55 10.00
N PHE A 187 8.38 -17.51 10.54
CA PHE A 187 9.07 -16.21 10.68
C PHE A 187 8.95 -15.62 12.08
N LEU A 188 7.76 -15.62 12.68
CA LEU A 188 7.50 -15.21 14.07
C LEU A 188 7.07 -16.43 14.89
N ASN A 189 7.50 -16.49 16.16
CA ASN A 189 7.18 -17.55 17.08
C ASN A 189 6.87 -16.97 18.47
N ASP A 190 5.60 -16.62 18.71
CA ASP A 190 5.11 -15.93 19.90
C ASP A 190 5.79 -14.59 20.14
N GLU A 191 5.98 -13.83 19.07
CA GLU A 191 6.69 -12.55 19.07
C GLU A 191 5.80 -11.47 18.45
N ASN A 192 5.91 -10.24 18.95
CA ASN A 192 5.21 -9.09 18.36
C ASN A 192 6.16 -8.06 17.73
N LYS A 193 7.47 -8.32 17.64
CA LYS A 193 8.44 -7.37 17.13
C LYS A 193 9.29 -7.94 16.00
N ILE A 194 9.55 -7.08 15.00
CA ILE A 194 10.49 -7.33 13.92
C ILE A 194 11.50 -6.19 13.92
N ASN A 195 12.74 -6.43 14.31
CA ASN A 195 13.79 -5.43 14.20
C ASN A 195 14.14 -5.19 12.74
N LEU A 196 14.29 -3.93 12.36
CA LEU A 196 14.70 -3.58 11.00
C LEU A 196 16.22 -3.76 10.84
N SER A 197 16.60 -4.24 9.66
CA SER A 197 18.00 -4.32 9.22
C SER A 197 18.04 -4.36 7.69
N LYS A 198 19.19 -4.10 7.10
CA LYS A 198 19.39 -4.21 5.64
C LYS A 198 19.14 -5.65 5.13
N GLU A 199 19.46 -6.64 5.96
CA GLU A 199 19.32 -8.06 5.60
C GLU A 199 17.86 -8.55 5.62
N LEU A 200 16.97 -7.84 6.32
CA LEU A 200 15.59 -8.28 6.51
C LEU A 200 14.84 -8.52 5.19
N PHE A 201 15.09 -7.68 4.19
CA PHE A 201 14.41 -7.69 2.91
C PHE A 201 15.26 -8.20 1.75
N LYS A 202 16.38 -8.90 2.03
CA LYS A 202 17.28 -9.41 0.99
C LYS A 202 16.63 -10.40 0.03
N ASP A 203 15.66 -11.17 0.53
CA ASP A 203 14.90 -12.16 -0.23
C ASP A 203 13.52 -11.62 -0.70
N ASP A 204 13.40 -10.26 -0.85
CA ASP A 204 12.18 -9.54 -1.22
C ASP A 204 11.18 -9.37 -0.04
N ALA A 205 9.89 -9.23 -0.32
CA ALA A 205 8.85 -8.90 0.65
C ALA A 205 8.57 -10.02 1.65
N LEU A 206 8.32 -9.64 2.90
CA LEU A 206 7.77 -10.52 3.93
C LEU A 206 6.24 -10.48 3.84
N ILE A 207 5.64 -11.51 3.25
CA ILE A 207 4.18 -11.58 3.03
C ILE A 207 3.55 -12.47 4.09
N PHE A 208 2.77 -11.86 4.97
CA PHE A 208 2.02 -12.52 6.04
C PHE A 208 0.57 -12.73 5.65
N SER A 209 -0.05 -13.78 6.20
CA SER A 209 -1.49 -14.04 6.16
C SER A 209 -1.93 -14.65 7.49
N ASN A 210 -3.20 -14.47 7.82
CA ASN A 210 -3.78 -15.05 9.06
C ASN A 210 -3.06 -14.56 10.34
N LEU A 211 -2.72 -13.27 10.38
CA LEU A 211 -2.23 -12.62 11.60
C LEU A 211 -3.37 -12.49 12.62
N ASN A 212 -3.04 -12.55 13.90
CA ASN A 212 -3.94 -12.20 15.01
C ASN A 212 -4.08 -10.67 15.10
N SER A 213 -3.00 -9.97 14.78
CA SER A 213 -2.94 -8.51 14.77
C SER A 213 -3.72 -7.90 13.60
N ASN A 214 -4.27 -6.74 13.84
CA ASN A 214 -4.87 -5.87 12.84
C ASN A 214 -4.15 -4.52 12.70
N LYS A 215 -3.07 -4.34 13.46
CA LYS A 215 -2.24 -3.13 13.47
C LYS A 215 -0.76 -3.49 13.55
N ILE A 216 0.05 -2.65 12.92
CA ILE A 216 1.50 -2.68 13.02
C ILE A 216 2.00 -1.25 13.18
N THR A 217 2.99 -1.05 14.03
CA THR A 217 3.58 0.26 14.29
C THR A 217 5.06 0.25 13.96
N LEU A 218 5.50 1.16 13.12
CA LEU A 218 6.91 1.47 12.90
C LEU A 218 7.38 2.43 14.00
N LYS A 219 8.36 2.03 14.78
CA LYS A 219 8.86 2.78 15.95
C LYS A 219 10.37 2.94 15.90
N SER A 220 10.86 4.10 16.40
CA SER A 220 12.26 4.30 16.75
C SER A 220 12.55 3.77 18.17
N LYS A 221 13.77 3.26 18.40
CA LYS A 221 14.31 2.92 19.72
C LYS A 221 14.76 4.16 20.48
N ASN A 222 15.02 5.27 19.78
CA ASN A 222 15.72 6.45 20.31
C ASN A 222 14.79 7.64 20.58
N ASN A 223 13.56 7.61 20.05
CA ASN A 223 12.60 8.71 20.23
C ASN A 223 11.15 8.22 20.17
N ASN A 224 10.20 9.12 20.44
CA ASN A 224 8.76 8.82 20.51
C ASN A 224 8.03 8.99 19.19
N LYS A 225 8.72 9.16 18.06
CA LYS A 225 8.07 9.20 16.75
C LYS A 225 7.66 7.77 16.37
N ALA A 226 6.41 7.63 15.96
CA ALA A 226 5.86 6.35 15.54
C ALA A 226 4.82 6.54 14.44
N LEU A 227 4.67 5.52 13.60
CA LEU A 227 3.65 5.43 12.60
C LEU A 227 2.88 4.13 12.80
N GLU A 228 1.60 4.22 13.19
CA GLU A 228 0.71 3.07 13.28
C GLU A 228 -0.02 2.89 11.93
N PHE A 229 -0.06 1.65 11.46
CA PHE A 229 -0.80 1.23 10.28
C PHE A 229 -1.85 0.20 10.67
N ASN A 230 -3.13 0.53 10.47
CA ASN A 230 -4.25 -0.39 10.67
C ASN A 230 -4.59 -1.06 9.34
N PHE A 231 -4.62 -2.41 9.33
CA PHE A 231 -4.90 -3.23 8.15
C PHE A 231 -6.04 -4.24 8.38
N ALA A 232 -6.93 -3.96 9.33
CA ALA A 232 -7.99 -4.88 9.76
C ALA A 232 -8.85 -5.46 8.62
N ASP A 233 -9.06 -4.67 7.54
CA ASP A 233 -9.88 -5.09 6.39
C ASP A 233 -9.09 -5.84 5.31
N PHE A 234 -7.79 -6.08 5.52
CA PHE A 234 -6.91 -6.75 4.57
C PHE A 234 -6.42 -8.09 5.12
N PRO A 235 -6.63 -9.22 4.41
CA PRO A 235 -6.22 -10.54 4.88
C PRO A 235 -4.71 -10.80 4.76
N TYR A 236 -3.99 -9.93 4.06
CA TYR A 236 -2.54 -10.03 3.86
C TYR A 236 -1.86 -8.73 4.27
N LEU A 237 -0.71 -8.87 4.94
CA LEU A 237 0.24 -7.78 5.19
C LEU A 237 1.56 -8.11 4.51
N ALA A 238 2.08 -7.20 3.72
CA ALA A 238 3.40 -7.33 3.12
C ALA A 238 4.30 -6.20 3.62
N LEU A 239 5.48 -6.54 4.12
CA LEU A 239 6.54 -5.60 4.49
C LEU A 239 7.66 -5.71 3.47
N TRP A 240 8.11 -4.57 2.94
CA TRP A 240 9.15 -4.52 1.93
C TRP A 240 9.98 -3.24 2.03
N SER A 241 11.24 -3.37 1.70
CA SER A 241 12.13 -2.24 1.42
C SER A 241 13.06 -2.62 0.28
N LYS A 242 13.46 -1.64 -0.53
CA LYS A 242 14.52 -1.88 -1.51
C LYS A 242 15.82 -2.14 -0.75
N SER A 243 16.44 -3.30 -1.01
CA SER A 243 17.82 -3.56 -0.55
C SER A 243 18.77 -2.64 -1.32
N THR A 244 19.49 -1.79 -0.62
CA THR A 244 20.56 -0.92 -1.18
C THR A 244 21.92 -1.45 -0.80
#